data_d46d2731d58d86a7899e1b496232eec5
#
_entry.id   d46d2731d58d86a7899e1b496232eec5
#
_cell.length_a   1.000
_cell.length_b   1.000
_cell.length_c   1.000
_cell.angle_alpha   90.00
_cell.angle_beta   90.00
_cell.angle_gamma   90.00
#
_symmetry.space_group_name_H-M   'P 1'
#
loop_
_entity.id
_entity.type
_entity.pdbx_description
1 polymer ?
#
loop_
_entity_poly.entity_id
_entity_poly.type
_entity_poly.pdbx_seq_one_letter_code
_entity_poly.pdbx_strand_id
1 'polypeptide(L)'
;MELTTEGFVVEEGMDQHYDVLKELGDCHTMLGNFDRARQCYEEAALLAKDRPGPHVGRGVVAMQTGCHDEAERAFNEALRLDDNCAEAYGGLAMLYQQRAEYPKAFDCYLKSLDRNTDNLVALLGLFQTACQMGSFAKVIHYLNVYLERHPGDVSVLFCLATLYSHDGRLDEATEAVQTILTLDASNAEAAQLLKEVERKRAQASSEAASR
;
A
#
# COMPACT_ATOMS: atom_id res chain seq x y z
N MET A 1 1.40 40.85 20.56
CA MET A 1 0.18 40.27 19.95
C MET A 1 -0.20 39.12 20.85
N GLU A 2 -1.06 39.39 21.83
CA GLU A 2 -1.51 38.38 22.82
C GLU A 2 -2.47 37.41 22.10
N LEU A 3 -2.06 36.16 21.94
CA LEU A 3 -2.97 35.08 21.60
C LEU A 3 -3.89 34.85 22.80
N THR A 4 -5.13 35.23 22.68
CA THR A 4 -6.13 35.05 23.75
C THR A 4 -6.37 33.54 23.96
N THR A 5 -6.42 33.12 25.22
CA THR A 5 -6.73 31.74 25.63
C THR A 5 -8.04 31.20 25.01
N GLU A 6 -8.97 32.06 24.66
CA GLU A 6 -10.22 31.68 23.96
C GLU A 6 -10.00 31.21 22.53
N GLY A 7 -9.05 31.77 21.78
CA GLY A 7 -8.71 31.32 20.44
C GLY A 7 -8.10 29.92 20.42
N PHE A 8 -7.26 29.60 21.41
CA PHE A 8 -6.62 28.29 21.55
C PHE A 8 -7.63 27.16 21.86
N VAL A 9 -8.59 27.43 22.75
CA VAL A 9 -9.65 26.48 23.13
C VAL A 9 -10.62 26.21 21.97
N VAL A 10 -10.89 27.20 21.13
CA VAL A 10 -11.77 27.02 19.95
C VAL A 10 -11.08 26.22 18.86
N GLU A 11 -9.80 26.42 18.61
CA GLU A 11 -9.02 25.63 17.65
C GLU A 11 -8.88 24.17 18.10
N GLU A 12 -8.56 23.89 19.37
CA GLU A 12 -8.54 22.51 19.90
C GLU A 12 -9.89 21.81 19.77
N GLY A 13 -10.99 22.52 20.02
CA GLY A 13 -12.34 21.97 19.88
C GLY A 13 -12.71 21.65 18.42
N MET A 14 -12.26 22.47 17.48
CA MET A 14 -12.48 22.22 16.04
C MET A 14 -11.65 21.05 15.53
N ASP A 15 -10.40 20.92 15.96
CA ASP A 15 -9.53 19.80 15.61
C ASP A 15 -10.08 18.48 16.14
N GLN A 16 -10.53 18.43 17.40
CA GLN A 16 -11.16 17.24 17.95
C GLN A 16 -12.44 16.85 17.18
N HIS A 17 -13.23 17.84 16.78
CA HIS A 17 -14.47 17.57 16.04
C HIS A 17 -14.18 17.07 14.62
N TYR A 18 -13.15 17.59 13.95
CA TYR A 18 -12.64 17.09 12.68
C TYR A 18 -12.21 15.61 12.79
N ASP A 19 -11.38 15.28 13.79
CA ASP A 19 -10.85 13.94 13.97
C ASP A 19 -11.99 12.93 14.21
N VAL A 20 -12.96 13.28 15.06
CA VAL A 20 -14.16 12.45 15.31
C VAL A 20 -14.97 12.22 14.03
N LEU A 21 -15.20 13.26 13.23
CA LEU A 21 -15.95 13.11 11.98
C LEU A 21 -15.21 12.24 10.97
N LYS A 22 -13.88 12.42 10.86
CA LYS A 22 -13.06 11.61 9.98
C LYS A 22 -13.09 10.13 10.38
N GLU A 23 -12.87 9.83 11.67
CA GLU A 23 -12.93 8.45 12.20
C GLU A 23 -14.32 7.83 12.04
N LEU A 24 -15.39 8.61 12.26
CA LEU A 24 -16.75 8.14 12.05
C LEU A 24 -17.00 7.83 10.56
N GLY A 25 -16.48 8.65 9.65
CA GLY A 25 -16.48 8.39 8.22
C GLY A 25 -15.78 7.09 7.86
N ASP A 26 -14.58 6.85 8.43
CA ASP A 26 -13.81 5.62 8.25
C ASP A 26 -14.60 4.39 8.76
N CYS A 27 -15.19 4.48 9.94
CA CYS A 27 -16.06 3.43 10.50
C CYS A 27 -17.26 3.13 9.59
N HIS A 28 -17.96 4.17 9.13
CA HIS A 28 -19.07 3.99 8.20
C HIS A 28 -18.65 3.41 6.86
N THR A 29 -17.47 3.74 6.36
CA THR A 29 -16.90 3.16 5.14
C THR A 29 -16.65 1.67 5.32
N MET A 30 -16.05 1.25 6.45
CA MET A 30 -15.82 -0.16 6.77
C MET A 30 -17.12 -0.96 6.92
N LEU A 31 -18.18 -0.34 7.44
CA LEU A 31 -19.51 -0.94 7.59
C LEU A 31 -20.34 -0.94 6.29
N GLY A 32 -19.85 -0.34 5.19
CA GLY A 32 -20.58 -0.19 3.94
C GLY A 32 -21.69 0.86 3.96
N ASN A 33 -21.74 1.70 4.99
CA ASN A 33 -22.72 2.79 5.14
C ASN A 33 -22.25 4.04 4.37
N PHE A 34 -22.11 3.92 3.06
CA PHE A 34 -21.43 4.91 2.19
C PHE A 34 -22.06 6.30 2.22
N ASP A 35 -23.38 6.43 2.33
CA ASP A 35 -24.04 7.74 2.41
C ASP A 35 -23.67 8.48 3.70
N ARG A 36 -23.63 7.77 4.82
CA ARG A 36 -23.18 8.35 6.10
C ARG A 36 -21.71 8.67 6.11
N ALA A 37 -20.89 7.80 5.51
CA ALA A 37 -19.46 8.05 5.35
C ALA A 37 -19.21 9.35 4.56
N ARG A 38 -19.89 9.54 3.42
CA ARG A 38 -19.81 10.78 2.63
C ARG A 38 -20.18 12.01 3.46
N GLN A 39 -21.29 11.94 4.21
CA GLN A 39 -21.74 13.03 5.08
C GLN A 39 -20.65 13.42 6.09
N CYS A 40 -20.08 12.45 6.80
CA CYS A 40 -19.03 12.68 7.77
C CYS A 40 -17.78 13.34 7.14
N TYR A 41 -17.34 12.85 5.98
CA TYR A 41 -16.19 13.44 5.28
C TYR A 41 -16.49 14.84 4.72
N GLU A 42 -17.71 15.12 4.27
CA GLU A 42 -18.11 16.46 3.84
C GLU A 42 -18.11 17.46 5.00
N GLU A 43 -18.65 17.07 6.14
CA GLU A 43 -18.62 17.88 7.36
C GLU A 43 -17.18 18.09 7.85
N ALA A 44 -16.33 17.05 7.84
CA ALA A 44 -14.92 17.17 8.19
C ALA A 44 -14.17 18.13 7.24
N ALA A 45 -14.42 18.05 5.92
CA ALA A 45 -13.82 18.94 4.94
C ALA A 45 -14.26 20.40 5.08
N LEU A 46 -15.45 20.66 5.63
CA LEU A 46 -15.89 22.04 5.93
C LEU A 46 -15.18 22.62 7.15
N LEU A 47 -14.85 21.77 8.14
CA LEU A 47 -14.14 22.22 9.36
C LEU A 47 -12.66 22.48 9.09
N ALA A 48 -12.00 21.65 8.27
CA ALA A 48 -10.56 21.74 7.98
C ALA A 48 -10.33 21.61 6.47
N LYS A 49 -10.43 22.75 5.79
CA LYS A 49 -10.39 22.84 4.30
C LYS A 49 -9.02 22.54 3.70
N ASP A 50 -7.99 22.57 4.48
CA ASP A 50 -6.59 22.34 4.11
C ASP A 50 -6.12 20.91 4.41
N ARG A 51 -6.95 20.10 5.07
CA ARG A 51 -6.59 18.70 5.39
C ARG A 51 -7.01 17.73 4.29
N PRO A 52 -6.09 16.85 3.79
CA PRO A 52 -6.37 15.93 2.70
C PRO A 52 -7.25 14.74 3.11
N GLY A 53 -7.28 14.37 4.40
CA GLY A 53 -7.92 13.15 4.93
C GLY A 53 -9.37 12.93 4.46
N PRO A 54 -10.29 13.92 4.56
CA PRO A 54 -11.67 13.76 4.12
C PRO A 54 -11.79 13.48 2.61
N HIS A 55 -10.92 14.06 1.79
CA HIS A 55 -10.89 13.82 0.36
C HIS A 55 -10.38 12.41 0.05
N VAL A 56 -9.39 11.90 0.80
CA VAL A 56 -8.95 10.48 0.72
C VAL A 56 -10.12 9.57 1.06
N GLY A 57 -10.84 9.80 2.17
CA GLY A 57 -11.99 9.01 2.57
C GLY A 57 -13.10 8.98 1.52
N ARG A 58 -13.43 10.14 0.94
CA ARG A 58 -14.38 10.23 -0.19
C ARG A 58 -13.92 9.45 -1.41
N GLY A 59 -12.63 9.50 -1.72
CA GLY A 59 -12.02 8.71 -2.80
C GLY A 59 -12.19 7.20 -2.57
N VAL A 60 -11.96 6.74 -1.34
CA VAL A 60 -12.15 5.33 -0.96
C VAL A 60 -13.62 4.91 -1.11
N VAL A 61 -14.56 5.72 -0.61
CA VAL A 61 -16.01 5.46 -0.77
C VAL A 61 -16.40 5.40 -2.25
N ALA A 62 -15.90 6.32 -3.06
CA ALA A 62 -16.18 6.35 -4.49
C ALA A 62 -15.62 5.11 -5.21
N MET A 63 -14.43 4.62 -4.83
CA MET A 63 -13.90 3.36 -5.35
C MET A 63 -14.78 2.17 -4.98
N GLN A 64 -15.22 2.05 -3.73
CA GLN A 64 -16.05 0.94 -3.26
C GLN A 64 -17.44 0.94 -3.89
N THR A 65 -17.94 2.12 -4.28
CA THR A 65 -19.22 2.28 -5.00
C THR A 65 -19.08 2.23 -6.53
N GLY A 66 -17.87 1.97 -7.05
CA GLY A 66 -17.60 1.88 -8.50
C GLY A 66 -17.58 3.23 -9.24
N CYS A 67 -17.59 4.35 -8.51
CA CYS A 67 -17.55 5.71 -9.07
C CYS A 67 -16.10 6.15 -9.35
N HIS A 68 -15.41 5.45 -10.27
CA HIS A 68 -13.96 5.61 -10.49
C HIS A 68 -13.51 7.04 -10.82
N ASP A 69 -14.32 7.80 -11.58
CA ASP A 69 -13.97 9.19 -11.93
C ASP A 69 -14.12 10.14 -10.73
N GLU A 70 -15.05 9.86 -9.82
CA GLU A 70 -15.18 10.59 -8.56
C GLU A 70 -14.01 10.26 -7.64
N ALA A 71 -13.61 8.98 -7.55
CA ALA A 71 -12.46 8.54 -6.77
C ALA A 71 -11.17 9.25 -7.21
N GLU A 72 -10.92 9.29 -8.52
CA GLU A 72 -9.74 9.95 -9.09
C GLU A 72 -9.71 11.45 -8.76
N ARG A 73 -10.86 12.14 -8.90
CA ARG A 73 -10.96 13.56 -8.52
C ARG A 73 -10.72 13.78 -7.05
N ALA A 74 -11.26 12.94 -6.18
CA ALA A 74 -11.12 13.07 -4.74
C ALA A 74 -9.67 12.85 -4.28
N PHE A 75 -8.97 11.84 -4.79
CA PHE A 75 -7.56 11.63 -4.49
C PHE A 75 -6.66 12.75 -5.04
N ASN A 76 -6.93 13.26 -6.24
CA ASN A 76 -6.20 14.40 -6.78
C ASN A 76 -6.43 15.68 -5.98
N GLU A 77 -7.64 15.89 -5.44
CA GLU A 77 -7.91 17.02 -4.54
C GLU A 77 -7.14 16.87 -3.23
N ALA A 78 -7.04 15.66 -2.67
CA ALA A 78 -6.18 15.41 -1.51
C ALA A 78 -4.70 15.75 -1.81
N LEU A 79 -4.19 15.38 -2.98
CA LEU A 79 -2.82 15.70 -3.40
C LEU A 79 -2.60 17.18 -3.71
N ARG A 80 -3.65 17.91 -4.10
CA ARG A 80 -3.59 19.36 -4.27
C ARG A 80 -3.44 20.08 -2.93
N LEU A 81 -4.02 19.52 -1.85
CA LEU A 81 -3.92 20.06 -0.50
C LEU A 81 -2.59 19.67 0.17
N ASP A 82 -2.18 18.42 -0.03
CA ASP A 82 -0.90 17.89 0.47
C ASP A 82 -0.29 16.93 -0.56
N ASP A 83 0.75 17.35 -1.25
CA ASP A 83 1.47 16.56 -2.26
C ASP A 83 2.29 15.41 -1.65
N ASN A 84 2.40 15.35 -0.32
CA ASN A 84 3.01 14.27 0.43
C ASN A 84 1.99 13.26 1.02
N CYS A 85 0.70 13.38 0.68
CA CYS A 85 -0.32 12.45 1.15
C CYS A 85 -0.10 11.05 0.55
N ALA A 86 0.53 10.15 1.33
CA ALA A 86 0.85 8.78 0.92
C ALA A 86 -0.43 7.98 0.61
N GLU A 87 -1.50 8.19 1.38
CA GLU A 87 -2.78 7.52 1.23
C GLU A 87 -3.47 7.88 -0.09
N ALA A 88 -3.37 9.13 -0.52
CA ALA A 88 -3.94 9.56 -1.80
C ALA A 88 -3.22 8.93 -2.99
N TYR A 89 -1.88 8.83 -2.93
CA TYR A 89 -1.12 8.08 -3.94
C TYR A 89 -1.48 6.59 -3.92
N GLY A 90 -1.63 5.97 -2.75
CA GLY A 90 -2.07 4.59 -2.61
C GLY A 90 -3.46 4.37 -3.23
N GLY A 91 -4.40 5.28 -2.98
CA GLY A 91 -5.74 5.25 -3.56
C GLY A 91 -5.73 5.36 -5.09
N LEU A 92 -4.97 6.31 -5.66
CA LEU A 92 -4.78 6.41 -7.11
C LEU A 92 -4.14 5.16 -7.71
N ALA A 93 -3.15 4.58 -7.01
CA ALA A 93 -2.50 3.36 -7.47
C ALA A 93 -3.49 2.19 -7.57
N MET A 94 -4.31 1.99 -6.53
CA MET A 94 -5.37 0.97 -6.53
C MET A 94 -6.39 1.21 -7.66
N LEU A 95 -6.79 2.46 -7.89
CA LEU A 95 -7.71 2.83 -8.95
C LEU A 95 -7.13 2.51 -10.33
N TYR A 96 -5.88 2.90 -10.60
CA TYR A 96 -5.21 2.60 -11.87
C TYR A 96 -4.97 1.08 -12.04
N GLN A 97 -4.70 0.36 -10.96
CA GLN A 97 -4.60 -1.11 -11.00
C GLN A 97 -5.93 -1.76 -11.40
N GLN A 98 -7.05 -1.30 -10.87
CA GLN A 98 -8.40 -1.77 -11.26
C GLN A 98 -8.71 -1.50 -12.73
N ARG A 99 -8.22 -0.38 -13.27
CA ARG A 99 -8.33 -0.03 -14.69
C ARG A 99 -7.32 -0.75 -15.59
N ALA A 100 -6.47 -1.63 -15.02
CA ALA A 100 -5.34 -2.30 -15.69
C ALA A 100 -4.31 -1.30 -16.30
N GLU A 101 -4.27 -0.08 -15.79
CA GLU A 101 -3.27 0.94 -16.14
C GLU A 101 -2.01 0.75 -15.30
N TYR A 102 -1.38 -0.44 -15.41
CA TYR A 102 -0.29 -0.89 -14.54
C TYR A 102 0.91 0.07 -14.43
N PRO A 103 1.39 0.73 -15.51
CA PRO A 103 2.48 1.69 -15.38
C PRO A 103 2.15 2.86 -14.45
N LYS A 104 0.93 3.42 -14.53
CA LYS A 104 0.49 4.49 -13.63
C LYS A 104 0.31 4.00 -12.20
N ALA A 105 -0.27 2.81 -12.02
CA ALA A 105 -0.41 2.19 -10.72
C ALA A 105 0.96 2.00 -10.04
N PHE A 106 1.94 1.48 -10.79
CA PHE A 106 3.30 1.27 -10.33
C PHE A 106 3.95 2.57 -9.83
N ASP A 107 3.88 3.65 -10.63
CA ASP A 107 4.45 4.95 -10.26
C ASP A 107 3.76 5.55 -9.03
N CYS A 108 2.43 5.39 -8.90
CA CYS A 108 1.69 5.87 -7.74
C CYS A 108 2.01 5.06 -6.48
N TYR A 109 2.17 3.73 -6.56
CA TYR A 109 2.62 2.91 -5.43
C TYR A 109 4.03 3.31 -4.97
N LEU A 110 4.96 3.54 -5.90
CA LEU A 110 6.30 4.04 -5.55
C LEU A 110 6.22 5.37 -4.79
N LYS A 111 5.43 6.33 -5.29
CA LYS A 111 5.24 7.62 -4.62
C LYS A 111 4.62 7.48 -3.22
N SER A 112 3.69 6.54 -3.03
CA SER A 112 3.13 6.24 -1.72
C SER A 112 4.20 5.70 -0.76
N LEU A 113 5.03 4.75 -1.22
CA LEU A 113 6.10 4.14 -0.43
C LEU A 113 7.27 5.09 -0.15
N ASP A 114 7.59 6.01 -1.06
CA ASP A 114 8.60 7.07 -0.83
C ASP A 114 8.21 7.98 0.36
N ARG A 115 6.92 8.10 0.65
CA ARG A 115 6.38 8.92 1.74
C ARG A 115 6.09 8.12 3.00
N ASN A 116 5.67 6.89 2.84
CA ASN A 116 5.38 5.96 3.94
C ASN A 116 5.86 4.56 3.57
N THR A 117 7.09 4.23 3.94
CA THR A 117 7.72 2.92 3.69
C THR A 117 7.04 1.76 4.43
N ASP A 118 6.25 2.05 5.46
CA ASP A 118 5.53 1.03 6.25
C ASP A 118 4.11 0.74 5.71
N ASN A 119 3.75 1.33 4.55
CA ASN A 119 2.46 1.09 3.92
C ASN A 119 2.43 -0.29 3.25
N LEU A 120 2.04 -1.32 4.03
CA LEU A 120 1.96 -2.71 3.54
C LEU A 120 0.99 -2.86 2.36
N VAL A 121 -0.12 -2.11 2.32
CA VAL A 121 -1.09 -2.16 1.21
C VAL A 121 -0.44 -1.66 -0.09
N ALA A 122 0.30 -0.56 -0.02
CA ALA A 122 1.03 -0.04 -1.18
C ALA A 122 2.15 -0.99 -1.63
N LEU A 123 2.83 -1.63 -0.68
CA LEU A 123 3.90 -2.58 -0.94
C LEU A 123 3.39 -3.83 -1.67
N LEU A 124 2.29 -4.42 -1.20
CA LEU A 124 1.65 -5.57 -1.83
C LEU A 124 1.05 -5.22 -3.20
N GLY A 125 0.45 -4.04 -3.32
CA GLY A 125 -0.04 -3.53 -4.60
C GLY A 125 1.08 -3.31 -5.62
N LEU A 126 2.21 -2.76 -5.17
CA LEU A 126 3.42 -2.61 -5.99
C LEU A 126 3.94 -3.98 -6.47
N PHE A 127 4.01 -4.98 -5.57
CA PHE A 127 4.39 -6.35 -5.92
C PHE A 127 3.46 -6.94 -7.00
N GLN A 128 2.15 -6.88 -6.80
CA GLN A 128 1.17 -7.41 -7.76
C GLN A 128 1.30 -6.73 -9.13
N THR A 129 1.44 -5.40 -9.12
CA THR A 129 1.60 -4.61 -10.35
C THR A 129 2.90 -4.97 -11.08
N ALA A 130 3.99 -5.16 -10.35
CA ALA A 130 5.28 -5.57 -10.90
C ALA A 130 5.24 -6.96 -11.53
N CYS A 131 4.50 -7.90 -10.94
CA CYS A 131 4.30 -9.23 -11.53
C CYS A 131 3.59 -9.15 -12.90
N GLN A 132 2.67 -8.20 -13.07
CA GLN A 132 2.02 -7.95 -14.38
C GLN A 132 2.97 -7.31 -15.40
N MET A 133 3.91 -6.50 -14.94
CA MET A 133 4.83 -5.73 -15.79
C MET A 133 6.18 -6.43 -16.05
N GLY A 134 6.54 -7.44 -15.25
CA GLY A 134 7.87 -8.07 -15.27
C GLY A 134 8.99 -7.14 -14.78
N SER A 135 8.69 -6.16 -13.91
CA SER A 135 9.65 -5.16 -13.42
C SER A 135 9.90 -5.31 -11.92
N PHE A 136 10.95 -6.02 -11.54
CA PHE A 136 11.14 -6.50 -10.16
C PHE A 136 12.15 -5.71 -9.32
N ALA A 137 13.16 -5.09 -9.93
CA ALA A 137 14.29 -4.52 -9.20
C ALA A 137 13.88 -3.47 -8.13
N LYS A 138 12.98 -2.53 -8.48
CA LYS A 138 12.50 -1.51 -7.52
C LYS A 138 11.67 -2.14 -6.40
N VAL A 139 10.88 -3.14 -6.71
CA VAL A 139 10.02 -3.82 -5.72
C VAL A 139 10.87 -4.54 -4.70
N ILE A 140 11.89 -5.28 -5.14
CA ILE A 140 12.85 -5.95 -4.25
C ILE A 140 13.47 -4.95 -3.26
N HIS A 141 13.82 -3.75 -3.74
CA HIS A 141 14.35 -2.70 -2.86
C HIS A 141 13.36 -2.33 -1.74
N TYR A 142 12.10 -2.00 -2.07
CA TYR A 142 11.11 -1.61 -1.06
C TYR A 142 10.72 -2.74 -0.12
N LEU A 143 10.65 -3.99 -0.62
CA LEU A 143 10.43 -5.16 0.23
C LEU A 143 11.54 -5.33 1.26
N ASN A 144 12.80 -5.14 0.87
CA ASN A 144 13.94 -5.21 1.80
C ASN A 144 13.89 -4.06 2.81
N VAL A 145 13.61 -2.82 2.39
CA VAL A 145 13.47 -1.67 3.31
C VAL A 145 12.37 -1.91 4.36
N TYR A 146 11.26 -2.49 3.94
CA TYR A 146 10.17 -2.85 4.86
C TYR A 146 10.61 -3.94 5.85
N LEU A 147 11.30 -4.99 5.36
CA LEU A 147 11.77 -6.11 6.18
C LEU A 147 12.87 -5.71 7.18
N GLU A 148 13.61 -4.63 6.97
CA GLU A 148 14.54 -4.09 7.98
C GLU A 148 13.81 -3.71 9.28
N ARG A 149 12.56 -3.27 9.18
CA ARG A 149 11.71 -2.92 10.34
C ARG A 149 10.80 -4.07 10.78
N HIS A 150 10.40 -4.93 9.84
CA HIS A 150 9.45 -6.02 10.04
C HIS A 150 10.03 -7.37 9.59
N PRO A 151 11.15 -7.83 10.18
CA PRO A 151 11.91 -8.99 9.67
C PRO A 151 11.15 -10.31 9.71
N GLY A 152 10.04 -10.37 10.47
CA GLY A 152 9.19 -11.55 10.61
C GLY A 152 7.91 -11.51 9.78
N ASP A 153 7.72 -10.54 8.88
CA ASP A 153 6.52 -10.49 8.04
C ASP A 153 6.58 -11.57 6.95
N VAL A 154 5.89 -12.68 7.21
CA VAL A 154 5.86 -13.86 6.35
C VAL A 154 5.32 -13.52 4.96
N SER A 155 4.32 -12.64 4.86
CA SER A 155 3.72 -12.25 3.58
C SER A 155 4.72 -11.51 2.70
N VAL A 156 5.47 -10.59 3.29
CA VAL A 156 6.48 -9.81 2.57
C VAL A 156 7.70 -10.67 2.22
N LEU A 157 8.14 -11.55 3.13
CA LEU A 157 9.18 -12.54 2.86
C LEU A 157 8.81 -13.45 1.70
N PHE A 158 7.55 -13.89 1.62
CA PHE A 158 7.06 -14.73 0.53
C PHE A 158 7.06 -13.98 -0.81
N CYS A 159 6.62 -12.71 -0.83
CA CYS A 159 6.72 -11.84 -2.00
C CYS A 159 8.17 -11.71 -2.47
N LEU A 160 9.09 -11.44 -1.55
CA LEU A 160 10.51 -11.29 -1.85
C LEU A 160 11.12 -12.58 -2.42
N ALA A 161 10.85 -13.74 -1.80
CA ALA A 161 11.31 -15.04 -2.27
C ALA A 161 10.78 -15.34 -3.69
N THR A 162 9.52 -15.01 -3.96
CA THR A 162 8.91 -15.18 -5.27
C THR A 162 9.62 -14.32 -6.33
N LEU A 163 9.89 -13.05 -6.01
CA LEU A 163 10.60 -12.16 -6.94
C LEU A 163 12.03 -12.60 -7.19
N TYR A 164 12.79 -13.00 -6.16
CA TYR A 164 14.12 -13.55 -6.32
C TYR A 164 14.13 -14.81 -7.21
N SER A 165 13.13 -15.70 -7.00
CA SER A 165 12.97 -16.90 -7.84
C SER A 165 12.67 -16.57 -9.31
N HIS A 166 11.93 -15.49 -9.58
CA HIS A 166 11.65 -15.01 -10.94
C HIS A 166 12.85 -14.30 -11.57
N ASP A 167 13.62 -13.59 -10.78
CA ASP A 167 14.83 -12.87 -11.22
C ASP A 167 16.05 -13.80 -11.38
N GLY A 168 15.90 -15.10 -11.09
CA GLY A 168 16.98 -16.08 -11.15
C GLY A 168 17.95 -16.04 -9.98
N ARG A 169 17.67 -15.25 -8.96
CA ARG A 169 18.44 -15.11 -7.72
C ARG A 169 18.08 -16.21 -6.75
N LEU A 170 18.42 -17.46 -7.11
CA LEU A 170 17.93 -18.65 -6.45
C LEU A 170 18.47 -18.85 -5.03
N ASP A 171 19.65 -18.30 -4.73
CA ASP A 171 20.25 -18.38 -3.39
C ASP A 171 19.48 -17.49 -2.41
N GLU A 172 19.21 -16.24 -2.79
CA GLU A 172 18.43 -15.30 -1.99
C GLU A 172 16.97 -15.75 -1.87
N ALA A 173 16.40 -16.36 -2.92
CA ALA A 173 15.07 -16.96 -2.82
C ALA A 173 15.03 -18.09 -1.78
N THR A 174 16.06 -18.96 -1.75
CA THR A 174 16.17 -20.04 -0.78
C THR A 174 16.27 -19.49 0.64
N GLU A 175 17.10 -18.49 0.86
CA GLU A 175 17.31 -17.87 2.19
C GLU A 175 16.01 -17.25 2.73
N ALA A 176 15.28 -16.51 1.88
CA ALA A 176 14.00 -15.92 2.26
C ALA A 176 12.95 -16.98 2.62
N VAL A 177 12.85 -18.07 1.84
CA VAL A 177 11.93 -19.19 2.13
C VAL A 177 12.32 -19.91 3.41
N GLN A 178 13.62 -20.14 3.66
CA GLN A 178 14.09 -20.77 4.90
C GLN A 178 13.78 -19.93 6.13
N THR A 179 13.83 -18.60 5.99
CA THR A 179 13.39 -17.67 7.06
C THR A 179 11.92 -17.89 7.39
N ILE A 180 11.04 -17.99 6.37
CA ILE A 180 9.61 -18.29 6.57
C ILE A 180 9.44 -19.62 7.31
N LEU A 181 10.11 -20.70 6.86
CA LEU A 181 10.00 -22.02 7.46
C LEU A 181 10.60 -22.10 8.88
N THR A 182 11.51 -21.19 9.23
CA THR A 182 12.02 -21.05 10.59
C THR A 182 10.98 -20.42 11.51
N LEU A 183 10.19 -19.47 10.99
CA LEU A 183 9.11 -18.81 11.72
C LEU A 183 7.86 -19.69 11.82
N ASP A 184 7.53 -20.39 10.75
CA ASP A 184 6.41 -21.33 10.65
C ASP A 184 6.79 -22.56 9.82
N ALA A 185 7.26 -23.61 10.54
CA ALA A 185 7.66 -24.88 9.91
C ALA A 185 6.52 -25.62 9.21
N SER A 186 5.26 -25.26 9.49
CA SER A 186 4.07 -25.87 8.88
C SER A 186 3.58 -25.14 7.61
N ASN A 187 4.25 -24.06 7.20
CA ASN A 187 3.86 -23.26 6.06
C ASN A 187 4.00 -24.03 4.73
N ALA A 188 2.86 -24.54 4.26
CA ALA A 188 2.82 -25.39 3.07
C ALA A 188 3.20 -24.64 1.79
N GLU A 189 2.85 -23.35 1.67
CA GLU A 189 3.16 -22.52 0.52
C GLU A 189 4.67 -22.27 0.42
N ALA A 190 5.32 -21.94 1.54
CA ALA A 190 6.76 -21.79 1.60
C ALA A 190 7.49 -23.10 1.26
N ALA A 191 7.03 -24.24 1.79
CA ALA A 191 7.61 -25.54 1.46
C ALA A 191 7.46 -25.90 -0.04
N GLN A 192 6.36 -25.49 -0.66
CA GLN A 192 6.15 -25.67 -2.09
C GLN A 192 7.07 -24.76 -2.92
N LEU A 193 7.20 -23.49 -2.54
CA LEU A 193 8.10 -22.55 -3.19
C LEU A 193 9.57 -23.01 -3.10
N LEU A 194 9.99 -23.56 -1.95
CA LEU A 194 11.34 -24.10 -1.79
C LEU A 194 11.62 -25.20 -2.83
N LYS A 195 10.69 -26.16 -2.99
CA LYS A 195 10.83 -27.23 -3.99
C LYS A 195 10.92 -26.69 -5.42
N GLU A 196 10.18 -25.62 -5.71
CA GLU A 196 10.24 -24.99 -7.03
C GLU A 196 11.60 -24.32 -7.26
N VAL A 197 12.12 -23.60 -6.27
CA VAL A 197 13.45 -22.94 -6.32
C VAL A 197 14.55 -24.00 -6.50
N GLU A 198 14.52 -25.10 -5.74
CA GLU A 198 15.48 -26.20 -5.85
C GLU A 198 15.43 -26.85 -7.24
N ARG A 199 14.24 -27.05 -7.80
CA ARG A 199 14.07 -27.56 -9.17
C ARG A 199 14.71 -26.64 -10.21
N LYS A 200 14.47 -25.31 -10.11
CA LYS A 200 15.07 -24.31 -11.00
C LYS A 200 16.60 -24.31 -10.88
N ARG A 201 17.14 -24.45 -9.67
CA ARG A 201 18.58 -24.55 -9.41
C ARG A 201 19.18 -25.79 -10.07
N ALA A 202 18.55 -26.97 -9.95
CA ALA A 202 19.00 -28.19 -10.58
C ALA A 202 19.00 -28.09 -12.13
N GLN A 203 17.99 -27.45 -12.72
CA GLN A 203 17.91 -27.21 -14.16
C GLN A 203 19.04 -26.28 -14.63
N ALA A 204 19.25 -25.16 -13.94
CA ALA A 204 20.34 -24.21 -14.27
C ALA A 204 21.72 -24.87 -14.20
N SER A 205 21.97 -25.72 -13.20
CA SER A 205 23.21 -26.47 -13.05
C SER A 205 23.42 -27.50 -14.17
N SER A 206 22.36 -28.17 -14.62
CA SER A 206 22.40 -29.13 -15.73
C SER A 206 22.69 -28.44 -17.08
N GLU A 207 22.11 -27.28 -17.33
CA GLU A 207 22.36 -26.48 -18.53
C GLU A 207 23.79 -25.93 -18.59
N ALA A 208 24.32 -25.51 -17.43
CA ALA A 208 25.72 -25.05 -17.33
C ALA A 208 26.74 -26.18 -17.56
N ALA A 209 26.42 -27.40 -17.15
CA ALA A 209 27.28 -28.57 -17.35
C ALA A 209 27.23 -29.12 -18.80
N SER A 210 26.23 -28.69 -19.60
CA SER A 210 26.03 -29.14 -20.99
C SER A 210 26.66 -28.20 -22.03
N ARG A 211 27.26 -27.08 -21.58
CA ARG A 211 27.97 -26.07 -22.39
C ARG A 211 29.47 -26.19 -22.24
#